data_6463ca201abf5cc7f62d248649582885
#
_entry.id   6463ca201abf5cc7f62d248649582885
#
_cell.length_a   1.000
_cell.length_b   1.000
_cell.length_c   1.000
_cell.angle_alpha   90.00
_cell.angle_beta   90.00
_cell.angle_gamma   90.00
#
_symmetry.space_group_name_H-M   'P 1'
#
loop_
_entity.id
_entity.type
_entity.pdbx_description
1 polymer ?
#
loop_
_entity_poly.entity_id
_entity_poly.type
_entity_poly.pdbx_seq_one_letter_code
_entity_poly.pdbx_strand_id
1 'polypeptide(L)'
;LMAAEVIHGGVGAAGALSAQTPQKDVAKIRDGIIYTGMAYEISERCDSISARLFRGINYLQSLRSHARDLGYSEAEIEDYINDDAEKDRLEAIAREQLRLLGVVEGEEATYCAAGRAQIAANTRVGWLLR
;
A
#
# COMPACT_ATOMS: atom_id res chain seq x y z
N LEU A 1 7.97 2.43 -35.92
CA LEU A 1 7.64 2.11 -35.86
C LEU A 1 7.71 2.00 -35.53
N MET A 2 8.16 1.74 -35.36
CA MET A 2 8.05 1.22 -35.18
C MET A 2 8.28 1.00 -34.68
N ALA A 3 8.83 0.94 -34.71
CA ALA A 3 8.86 0.33 -34.44
C ALA A 3 8.98 0.03 -34.04
N ALA A 4 9.39 0.03 -34.22
CA ALA A 4 9.32 -0.57 -33.92
C ALA A 4 9.38 -0.91 -33.49
N GLU A 5 9.61 -0.95 -33.59
CA GLU A 5 9.54 -1.56 -33.21
C GLU A 5 9.79 -1.98 -32.57
N VAL A 6 9.93 -1.91 -32.95
CA VAL A 6 10.07 -2.62 -32.40
C VAL A 6 10.46 -2.96 -31.92
N ILE A 7 10.71 -3.02 -32.06
CA ILE A 7 10.92 -3.61 -31.74
C ILE A 7 11.23 -3.96 -31.40
N HIS A 8 11.44 -4.37 -31.56
CA HIS A 8 11.64 -5.04 -31.20
C HIS A 8 12.11 -5.56 -30.79
N GLY A 9 12.65 -5.93 -30.99
CA GLY A 9 13.00 -6.62 -30.65
C GLY A 9 13.47 -6.93 -30.12
N GLY A 10 13.65 -7.36 -30.06
CA GLY A 10 14.00 -7.88 -29.36
C GLY A 10 14.40 -7.72 -28.44
N VAL A 11 14.21 -7.95 -28.05
CA VAL A 11 14.69 -7.77 -27.02
C VAL A 11 14.86 -8.57 -25.97
N GLY A 12 15.26 -9.26 -25.76
CA GLY A 12 15.67 -10.22 -24.95
C GLY A 12 15.61 -10.03 -23.49
N ALA A 13 16.48 -10.71 -22.79
CA ALA A 13 16.53 -10.62 -21.34
C ALA A 13 16.68 -9.19 -20.83
N ALA A 14 17.47 -8.38 -21.51
CA ALA A 14 17.63 -6.98 -21.14
C ALA A 14 16.31 -6.23 -21.22
N GLY A 15 15.48 -6.54 -22.24
CA GLY A 15 14.18 -5.97 -22.37
C GLY A 15 13.25 -6.37 -21.22
N ALA A 16 13.35 -7.63 -20.77
CA ALA A 16 12.55 -8.10 -19.65
C ALA A 16 12.88 -7.33 -18.39
N LEU A 17 14.16 -7.05 -18.11
CA LEU A 17 14.56 -6.28 -16.93
C LEU A 17 14.06 -4.84 -17.02
N SER A 18 14.19 -4.20 -18.18
CA SER A 18 13.79 -2.83 -18.35
C SER A 18 12.26 -2.67 -18.34
N ALA A 19 11.52 -3.77 -18.54
CA ALA A 19 10.06 -3.74 -18.51
C ALA A 19 9.49 -3.89 -17.09
N GLN A 20 10.34 -4.12 -16.09
CA GLN A 20 9.87 -4.27 -14.73
C GLN A 20 9.31 -2.95 -14.20
N THR A 21 8.06 -3.00 -13.72
CA THR A 21 7.40 -1.83 -13.13
C THR A 21 8.07 -1.47 -11.81
N PRO A 22 8.37 -0.18 -11.57
CA PRO A 22 8.85 0.22 -10.25
C PRO A 22 7.87 -0.18 -9.16
N GLN A 23 8.37 -0.62 -8.00
CA GLN A 23 7.53 -1.08 -6.89
C GLN A 23 6.47 -0.05 -6.48
N LYS A 24 6.82 1.22 -6.48
CA LYS A 24 5.89 2.30 -6.11
C LYS A 24 4.67 2.37 -7.02
N ASP A 25 4.77 1.84 -8.23
CA ASP A 25 3.70 1.87 -9.24
C ASP A 25 2.98 0.54 -9.38
N VAL A 26 3.37 -0.48 -8.61
CA VAL A 26 2.65 -1.76 -8.57
C VAL A 26 1.42 -1.57 -7.69
N ALA A 27 0.23 -1.60 -8.29
CA ALA A 27 -1.01 -1.27 -7.59
C ALA A 27 -1.23 -2.09 -6.33
N LYS A 28 -0.99 -3.39 -6.38
CA LYS A 28 -1.20 -4.26 -5.23
C LYS A 28 -0.29 -3.88 -4.06
N ILE A 29 0.97 -3.55 -4.34
CA ILE A 29 1.94 -3.15 -3.30
C ILE A 29 1.58 -1.77 -2.78
N ARG A 30 1.40 -0.79 -3.67
CA ARG A 30 1.08 0.58 -3.31
C ARG A 30 -0.20 0.66 -2.49
N ASP A 31 -1.28 0.07 -3.01
CA ASP A 31 -2.59 0.16 -2.36
C ASP A 31 -2.59 -0.59 -1.03
N GLY A 32 -1.88 -1.72 -0.97
CA GLY A 32 -1.76 -2.49 0.27
C GLY A 32 -1.08 -1.70 1.38
N ILE A 33 -0.03 -0.96 1.06
CA ILE A 33 0.65 -0.10 2.03
C ILE A 33 -0.27 1.04 2.46
N ILE A 34 -1.01 1.64 1.51
CA ILE A 34 -1.95 2.71 1.82
C ILE A 34 -3.05 2.20 2.76
N TYR A 35 -3.64 1.04 2.50
CA TYR A 35 -4.67 0.45 3.37
C TYR A 35 -4.14 0.19 4.76
N THR A 36 -2.92 -0.31 4.88
CA THR A 36 -2.28 -0.56 6.17
C THR A 36 -2.07 0.77 6.92
N GLY A 37 -1.63 1.80 6.21
CA GLY A 37 -1.46 3.13 6.80
C GLY A 37 -2.78 3.74 7.27
N MET A 38 -3.86 3.57 6.49
CA MET A 38 -5.18 4.03 6.88
C MET A 38 -5.67 3.32 8.15
N ALA A 39 -5.53 2.00 8.20
CA ALA A 39 -5.93 1.22 9.37
C ALA A 39 -5.12 1.64 10.59
N TYR A 40 -3.83 1.85 10.43
CA TYR A 40 -2.96 2.29 11.52
C TYR A 40 -3.42 3.65 12.07
N GLU A 41 -3.67 4.63 11.20
CA GLU A 41 -4.14 5.96 11.63
C GLU A 41 -5.45 5.85 12.40
N ILE A 42 -6.40 5.07 11.92
CA ILE A 42 -7.67 4.88 12.62
C ILE A 42 -7.42 4.29 14.00
N SER A 43 -6.59 3.27 14.13
CA SER A 43 -6.31 2.63 15.41
C SER A 43 -5.60 3.58 16.38
N GLU A 44 -4.75 4.48 15.87
CA GLU A 44 -4.02 5.43 16.69
C GLU A 44 -4.91 6.58 17.17
N ARG A 45 -5.98 6.89 16.42
CA ARG A 45 -6.82 8.05 16.71
C ARG A 45 -8.19 7.70 17.30
N CYS A 46 -8.53 6.42 17.33
CA CYS A 46 -9.82 5.96 17.89
C CYS A 46 -9.56 4.94 19.00
N ASP A 47 -9.84 5.33 20.24
CA ASP A 47 -9.56 4.48 21.42
C ASP A 47 -10.33 3.16 21.40
N SER A 48 -11.49 3.14 20.75
CA SER A 48 -12.36 1.95 20.76
C SER A 48 -12.10 0.99 19.60
N ILE A 49 -11.15 1.31 18.70
CA ILE A 49 -10.80 0.45 17.57
C ILE A 49 -9.32 0.10 17.67
N SER A 50 -9.02 -1.18 17.53
CA SER A 50 -7.64 -1.69 17.59
C SER A 50 -7.20 -2.23 16.24
N ALA A 51 -5.91 -2.11 15.97
CA ALA A 51 -5.30 -2.78 14.81
C ALA A 51 -5.14 -4.27 15.09
N ARG A 52 -5.45 -5.10 14.10
CA ARG A 52 -5.18 -6.54 14.16
C ARG A 52 -3.74 -6.77 13.76
N LEU A 53 -2.83 -6.71 14.74
CA LEU A 53 -1.39 -6.68 14.48
C LEU A 53 -0.88 -7.87 13.67
N PHE A 54 -1.32 -9.08 14.00
CA PHE A 54 -0.86 -10.27 13.26
C PHE A 54 -1.36 -10.27 11.82
N ARG A 55 -2.61 -9.84 11.61
CA ARG A 55 -3.12 -9.67 10.24
C ARG A 55 -2.30 -8.66 9.47
N GLY A 56 -1.99 -7.54 10.12
CA GLY A 56 -1.20 -6.48 9.49
C GLY A 56 0.18 -6.95 9.10
N ILE A 57 0.87 -7.63 10.00
CA ILE A 57 2.21 -8.19 9.74
C ILE A 57 2.13 -9.20 8.58
N ASN A 58 1.19 -10.13 8.64
CA ASN A 58 1.05 -11.15 7.60
C ASN A 58 0.68 -10.52 6.26
N TYR A 59 -0.15 -9.50 6.27
CA TYR A 59 -0.52 -8.79 5.06
C TYR A 59 0.68 -8.10 4.43
N LEU A 60 1.49 -7.39 5.23
CA LEU A 60 2.71 -6.74 4.73
C LEU A 60 3.70 -7.78 4.19
N GLN A 61 3.83 -8.93 4.84
CA GLN A 61 4.67 -10.01 4.34
C GLN A 61 4.15 -10.54 3.00
N SER A 62 2.83 -10.59 2.81
CA SER A 62 2.28 -11.01 1.53
C SER A 62 2.61 -10.03 0.41
N LEU A 63 2.66 -8.72 0.71
CA LEU A 63 3.08 -7.72 -0.26
C LEU A 63 4.56 -7.90 -0.62
N ARG A 64 5.39 -8.21 0.36
CA ARG A 64 6.81 -8.50 0.16
C ARG A 64 6.99 -9.73 -0.73
N SER A 65 6.24 -10.79 -0.46
CA SER A 65 6.25 -11.99 -1.30
C SER A 65 5.82 -11.69 -2.73
N HIS A 66 4.81 -10.84 -2.88
CA HIS A 66 4.36 -10.42 -4.21
C HIS A 66 5.47 -9.70 -4.97
N ALA A 67 6.21 -8.83 -4.30
CA ALA A 67 7.36 -8.15 -4.91
C ALA A 67 8.41 -9.16 -5.39
N ARG A 68 8.72 -10.17 -4.56
CA ARG A 68 9.66 -11.23 -4.96
C ARG A 68 9.15 -11.98 -6.18
N ASP A 69 7.86 -12.32 -6.21
CA ASP A 69 7.24 -13.04 -7.33
C ASP A 69 7.32 -12.22 -8.62
N LEU A 70 7.31 -10.90 -8.51
CA LEU A 70 7.47 -10.01 -9.67
C LEU A 70 8.93 -9.86 -10.10
N GLY A 71 9.88 -10.45 -9.35
CA GLY A 71 11.28 -10.45 -9.70
C GLY A 71 12.13 -9.40 -9.02
N TYR A 72 11.59 -8.65 -8.05
CA TYR A 72 12.41 -7.69 -7.30
C TYR A 72 13.34 -8.44 -6.36
N SER A 73 14.59 -7.98 -6.29
CA SER A 73 15.57 -8.55 -5.36
C SER A 73 15.29 -8.10 -3.93
N GLU A 74 15.87 -8.82 -2.96
CA GLU A 74 15.75 -8.39 -1.56
C GLU A 74 16.33 -6.99 -1.34
N ALA A 75 17.44 -6.67 -2.01
CA ALA A 75 18.03 -5.34 -1.91
C ALA A 75 17.07 -4.26 -2.42
N GLU A 76 16.41 -4.51 -3.54
CA GLU A 76 15.43 -3.57 -4.10
C GLU A 76 14.23 -3.39 -3.16
N ILE A 77 13.78 -4.48 -2.55
CA ILE A 77 12.67 -4.43 -1.60
C ILE A 77 13.06 -3.63 -0.35
N GLU A 78 14.27 -3.87 0.19
CA GLU A 78 14.77 -3.12 1.34
C GLU A 78 14.93 -1.63 1.03
N ASP A 79 15.44 -1.31 -0.15
CA ASP A 79 15.59 0.09 -0.56
C ASP A 79 14.25 0.80 -0.62
N TYR A 80 13.22 0.10 -1.10
CA TYR A 80 11.88 0.65 -1.16
C TYR A 80 11.30 0.87 0.24
N ILE A 81 11.46 -0.10 1.14
CA ILE A 81 10.97 -0.01 2.52
C ILE A 81 11.63 1.15 3.25
N ASN A 82 12.91 1.42 2.95
CA ASN A 82 13.69 2.46 3.62
C ASN A 82 13.65 3.82 2.91
N ASP A 83 12.83 3.95 1.88
CA ASP A 83 12.69 5.20 1.12
C ASP A 83 11.74 6.15 1.86
N ASP A 84 12.30 7.10 2.60
CA ASP A 84 11.53 8.04 3.40
C ASP A 84 10.62 8.94 2.57
N ALA A 85 11.07 9.36 1.39
CA ALA A 85 10.26 10.20 0.52
C ALA A 85 9.02 9.45 0.02
N GLU A 86 9.19 8.19 -0.33
CA GLU A 86 8.07 7.33 -0.75
C GLU A 86 7.11 7.08 0.41
N LYS A 87 7.65 6.83 1.61
CA LYS A 87 6.84 6.65 2.81
C LYS A 87 5.98 7.89 3.08
N ASP A 88 6.58 9.08 3.01
CA ASP A 88 5.86 10.33 3.22
C ASP A 88 4.76 10.51 2.17
N ARG A 89 5.05 10.17 0.92
CA ARG A 89 4.08 10.27 -0.17
C ARG A 89 2.87 9.36 0.08
N LEU A 90 3.13 8.11 0.49
CA LEU A 90 2.06 7.15 0.74
C LEU A 90 1.25 7.53 1.98
N GLU A 91 1.89 8.07 3.01
CA GLU A 91 1.19 8.56 4.20
C GLU A 91 0.25 9.72 3.84
N ALA A 92 0.70 10.63 2.96
CA ALA A 92 -0.14 11.73 2.50
C ALA A 92 -1.36 11.21 1.73
N ILE A 93 -1.18 10.19 0.90
CA ILE A 93 -2.28 9.57 0.18
C ILE A 93 -3.25 8.91 1.16
N ALA A 94 -2.72 8.19 2.17
CA ALA A 94 -3.56 7.54 3.17
C ALA A 94 -4.43 8.58 3.92
N ARG A 95 -3.84 9.71 4.31
CA ARG A 95 -4.60 10.78 4.97
C ARG A 95 -5.68 11.36 4.06
N GLU A 96 -5.38 11.53 2.78
CA GLU A 96 -6.36 12.02 1.83
C GLU A 96 -7.52 11.02 1.65
N GLN A 97 -7.20 9.74 1.57
CA GLN A 97 -8.22 8.69 1.50
C GLN A 97 -9.12 8.70 2.74
N LEU A 98 -8.53 8.88 3.92
CA LEU A 98 -9.32 8.99 5.16
C LEU A 98 -10.22 10.23 5.12
N ARG A 99 -9.72 11.36 4.62
CA ARG A 99 -10.53 12.57 4.49
C ARG A 99 -11.75 12.31 3.60
N LEU A 100 -11.57 11.58 2.51
CA LEU A 100 -12.67 11.21 1.61
C LEU A 100 -13.69 10.29 2.29
N LEU A 101 -13.28 9.57 3.34
CA LEU A 101 -14.19 8.75 4.14
C LEU A 101 -14.86 9.53 5.28
N GLY A 102 -14.64 10.84 5.34
CA GLY A 102 -15.27 11.70 6.35
C GLY A 102 -14.42 11.98 7.57
N VAL A 103 -13.16 11.52 7.58
CA VAL A 103 -12.27 11.79 8.71
C VAL A 103 -11.88 13.27 8.73
N VAL A 104 -11.96 13.86 9.92
CA VAL A 104 -11.50 15.23 10.17
C VAL A 104 -10.40 15.15 11.22
N GLU A 105 -9.21 15.59 10.85
CA GLU A 105 -8.05 15.54 11.71
C GLU A 105 -8.32 16.31 13.02
N GLY A 106 -7.96 15.69 14.15
CA GLY A 106 -8.23 16.26 15.46
C GLY A 106 -9.60 15.89 16.05
N GLU A 107 -10.47 15.23 15.28
CA GLU A 107 -11.79 14.83 15.75
C GLU A 107 -11.88 13.30 15.80
N GLU A 108 -11.64 12.75 16.98
CA GLU A 108 -11.61 11.30 17.20
C GLU A 108 -12.85 10.59 16.66
N ALA A 109 -14.03 11.15 16.93
CA ALA A 109 -15.30 10.53 16.54
C ALA A 109 -15.37 10.22 15.04
N THR A 110 -14.71 11.03 14.20
CA THR A 110 -14.73 10.83 12.76
C THR A 110 -13.85 9.64 12.36
N TYR A 111 -12.73 9.41 13.05
CA TYR A 111 -11.90 8.23 12.85
C TYR A 111 -12.67 6.97 13.26
N CYS A 112 -13.33 7.03 14.41
CA CYS A 112 -14.13 5.90 14.89
C CYS A 112 -15.26 5.56 13.93
N ALA A 113 -15.96 6.56 13.42
CA ALA A 113 -17.06 6.35 12.48
C ALA A 113 -16.56 5.72 11.17
N ALA A 114 -15.45 6.24 10.63
CA ALA A 114 -14.87 5.71 9.42
C ALA A 114 -14.40 4.26 9.63
N GLY A 115 -13.74 3.99 10.76
CA GLY A 115 -13.27 2.65 11.08
C GLY A 115 -14.41 1.64 11.20
N ARG A 116 -15.47 2.00 11.91
CA ARG A 116 -16.63 1.12 12.05
C ARG A 116 -17.30 0.84 10.72
N ALA A 117 -17.40 1.86 9.85
CA ALA A 117 -17.98 1.69 8.51
C ALA A 117 -17.13 0.74 7.66
N GLN A 118 -15.82 0.85 7.75
CA GLN A 118 -14.91 -0.04 7.02
C GLN A 118 -14.99 -1.48 7.53
N ILE A 119 -15.09 -1.66 8.85
CA ILE A 119 -15.28 -2.99 9.45
C ILE A 119 -16.59 -3.60 8.96
N ALA A 120 -17.67 -2.83 9.00
CA ALA A 120 -18.99 -3.31 8.59
C ALA A 120 -19.02 -3.68 7.11
N ALA A 121 -18.32 -2.91 6.27
CA ALA A 121 -18.24 -3.17 4.83
C ALA A 121 -17.20 -4.25 4.48
N ASN A 122 -16.44 -4.73 5.45
CA ASN A 122 -15.41 -5.75 5.28
C ASN A 122 -14.43 -5.39 4.16
N THR A 123 -14.02 -4.13 4.14
CA THR A 123 -12.96 -3.67 3.22
C THR A 123 -11.60 -4.16 3.72
N ARG A 124 -10.56 -3.98 2.93
CA ARG A 124 -9.21 -4.33 3.39
C ARG A 124 -8.83 -3.54 4.65
N VAL A 125 -9.16 -2.25 4.69
CA VAL A 125 -8.92 -1.42 5.88
C VAL A 125 -9.67 -2.01 7.08
N GLY A 126 -10.97 -2.29 6.91
CA GLY A 126 -11.78 -2.86 7.98
C GLY A 126 -11.30 -4.23 8.44
N TRP A 127 -10.83 -5.05 7.52
CA TRP A 127 -10.29 -6.38 7.82
C TRP A 127 -9.05 -6.30 8.73
N LEU A 128 -8.32 -5.19 8.68
CA LEU A 128 -7.15 -4.94 9.51
C LEU A 128 -7.49 -4.39 10.89
N LEU A 129 -8.77 -4.16 11.17
CA LEU A 129 -9.25 -3.52 12.41
C LEU A 129 -10.24 -4.40 13.17
N ARG A 130 -10.41 -4.10 14.45
CA ARG A 130 -11.47 -4.67 15.27
C ARG A 130 -11.88 -3.72 16.40
#